data_3ec67986532ba13d3e9b65663ca54931
#
_entry.id   3ec67986532ba13d3e9b65663ca54931
#
_cell.length_a   1.000
_cell.length_b   1.000
_cell.length_c   1.000
_cell.angle_alpha   90.00
_cell.angle_beta   90.00
_cell.angle_gamma   90.00
#
_symmetry.space_group_name_H-M   'P 1'
#
loop_
_entity.id
_entity.type
_entity.pdbx_description
1 polymer ?
#
loop_
_entity_poly.entity_id
_entity_poly.type
_entity_poly.pdbx_seq_one_letter_code
_entity_poly.pdbx_strand_id
1 'polypeptide(L)'
;MKDNIRYSVIVNLIKTLVLTLLSFISFPHVCAALGAEVMGTYTWANTFVFYFLIIAKSGIPNIAIRECSKVKDDKMALSKKVQEFFIIQAIHTILAFTLMCIGVFSVKELFEWKDLIFILSINFLISTFSFEWLFIALEKHYFISLRSIATLATCSLLIISLVRRPTDLYLYSFLAILSTILNVIINVFCLRKYVTFKYVGPYEFKSYLKPIFVVFIISLMLTLYNSTDTFILGFLDKSKSQVANYSVGVKSIEIIIALITSLDAVFIPRATRYFKMDNKYFFNNLTRYGFNICLFIAIPAIASMSMLSHQITNIISGGSQEYQEAPIILIILVTMSLTFSLSDMIYEQVLLPMKKEKYYLYTLLLGAVLNIGGSIYLGNIFKEYNNNPAIGVAIATMLTDIIVLINLIVVAKEYVIKALFNKNTLKLVVGGICVLITSFLIAYVIPIKNDIVKIILTVCVGAVVYIVSLALLKEDLVYSFIRKKNK
;
A
#
# COMPACT_ATOMS: atom_id res chain seq x y z
N MET A 1 8.33 29.06 9.07
CA MET A 1 8.88 27.79 8.54
C MET A 1 8.36 26.53 9.26
N LYS A 2 8.34 26.47 10.61
CA LYS A 2 7.80 25.29 11.34
C LYS A 2 6.30 25.05 11.14
N ASP A 3 5.52 26.09 11.02
CA ASP A 3 4.05 25.99 10.83
C ASP A 3 3.67 25.48 9.44
N ASN A 4 4.45 25.82 8.40
CA ASN A 4 4.26 25.32 7.05
C ASN A 4 4.48 23.80 6.94
N ILE A 5 5.48 23.24 7.64
CA ILE A 5 5.77 21.81 7.59
C ILE A 5 4.67 21.00 8.27
N ARG A 6 4.21 21.43 9.46
CA ARG A 6 3.11 20.76 10.17
C ARG A 6 1.82 20.78 9.35
N TYR A 7 1.51 21.93 8.75
CA TYR A 7 0.35 22.07 7.88
C TYR A 7 0.43 21.13 6.66
N SER A 8 1.58 21.07 5.99
CA SER A 8 1.79 20.18 4.82
C SER A 8 1.64 18.70 5.19
N VAL A 9 2.13 18.29 6.35
CA VAL A 9 1.97 16.91 6.86
C VAL A 9 0.50 16.58 7.10
N ILE A 10 -0.24 17.47 7.78
CA ILE A 10 -1.66 17.29 8.08
C ILE A 10 -2.48 17.21 6.78
N VAL A 11 -2.23 18.11 5.83
CA VAL A 11 -2.92 18.14 4.53
C VAL A 11 -2.66 16.85 3.75
N ASN A 12 -1.42 16.32 3.78
CA ASN A 12 -1.10 15.08 3.10
C ASN A 12 -1.74 13.86 3.79
N LEU A 13 -1.79 13.82 5.13
CA LEU A 13 -2.51 12.77 5.87
C LEU A 13 -4.01 12.77 5.55
N ILE A 14 -4.65 13.94 5.58
CA ILE A 14 -6.07 14.09 5.21
C ILE A 14 -6.29 13.62 3.77
N LYS A 15 -5.43 14.05 2.82
CA LYS A 15 -5.48 13.58 1.43
C LYS A 15 -5.47 12.06 1.36
N THR A 16 -4.49 11.43 2.00
CA THR A 16 -4.33 9.97 1.96
C THR A 16 -5.56 9.26 2.52
N LEU A 17 -6.06 9.69 3.68
CA LEU A 17 -7.27 9.12 4.28
C LEU A 17 -8.50 9.26 3.37
N VAL A 18 -8.73 10.44 2.81
CA VAL A 18 -9.87 10.69 1.92
C VAL A 18 -9.78 9.86 0.65
N LEU A 19 -8.59 9.78 0.01
CA LEU A 19 -8.39 8.96 -1.19
C LEU A 19 -8.62 7.47 -0.90
N THR A 20 -8.14 6.97 0.24
CA THR A 20 -8.38 5.59 0.67
C THR A 20 -9.87 5.34 0.86
N LEU A 21 -10.58 6.19 1.60
CA LEU A 21 -12.02 6.07 1.83
C LEU A 21 -12.83 6.11 0.52
N LEU A 22 -12.51 7.01 -0.41
CA LEU A 22 -13.17 7.05 -1.73
C LEU A 22 -12.97 5.75 -2.50
N SER A 23 -11.78 5.15 -2.47
CA SER A 23 -11.54 3.86 -3.10
C SER A 23 -12.33 2.73 -2.44
N PHE A 24 -12.52 2.78 -1.12
CA PHE A 24 -13.36 1.80 -0.39
C PHE A 24 -14.86 1.94 -0.67
N ILE A 25 -15.34 3.10 -1.06
CA ILE A 25 -16.75 3.30 -1.44
C ILE A 25 -17.02 2.76 -2.84
N SER A 26 -16.12 2.98 -3.80
CA SER A 26 -16.31 2.55 -5.18
C SER A 26 -16.02 1.06 -5.40
N PHE A 27 -15.08 0.47 -4.65
CA PHE A 27 -14.64 -0.90 -4.86
C PHE A 27 -15.76 -1.96 -4.69
N PRO A 28 -16.60 -1.94 -3.63
CA PRO A 28 -17.72 -2.87 -3.50
C PRO A 28 -18.70 -2.80 -4.65
N HIS A 29 -19.01 -1.59 -5.11
CA HIS A 29 -19.90 -1.40 -6.25
C HIS A 29 -19.34 -2.06 -7.52
N VAL A 30 -18.07 -1.88 -7.78
CA VAL A 30 -17.38 -2.48 -8.94
C VAL A 30 -17.35 -4.01 -8.84
N CYS A 31 -17.04 -4.57 -7.67
CA CYS A 31 -17.05 -6.01 -7.44
C CYS A 31 -18.43 -6.61 -7.72
N ALA A 32 -19.50 -5.97 -7.24
CA ALA A 32 -20.87 -6.42 -7.47
C ALA A 32 -21.30 -6.26 -8.95
N ALA A 33 -20.90 -5.17 -9.61
CA ALA A 33 -21.31 -4.89 -10.99
C ALA A 33 -20.58 -5.76 -12.02
N LEU A 34 -19.28 -5.98 -11.84
CA LEU A 34 -18.44 -6.72 -12.79
C LEU A 34 -18.43 -8.23 -12.54
N GLY A 35 -18.62 -8.67 -11.29
CA GLY A 35 -18.44 -10.05 -10.88
C GLY A 35 -16.97 -10.45 -10.71
N ALA A 36 -16.72 -11.63 -10.16
CA ALA A 36 -15.39 -12.06 -9.75
C ALA A 36 -14.46 -12.32 -10.96
N GLU A 37 -14.95 -12.94 -12.01
CA GLU A 37 -14.13 -13.26 -13.19
C GLU A 37 -13.61 -11.99 -13.89
N VAL A 38 -14.50 -11.04 -14.15
CA VAL A 38 -14.17 -9.79 -14.85
C VAL A 38 -13.30 -8.88 -13.98
N MET A 39 -13.61 -8.78 -12.68
CA MET A 39 -12.81 -8.01 -11.74
C MET A 39 -11.41 -8.62 -11.56
N GLY A 40 -11.31 -9.94 -11.53
CA GLY A 40 -10.05 -10.66 -11.48
C GLY A 40 -9.19 -10.42 -12.72
N THR A 41 -9.81 -10.45 -13.89
CA THR A 41 -9.15 -10.13 -15.17
C THR A 41 -8.60 -8.70 -15.19
N TYR A 42 -9.41 -7.73 -14.73
CA TYR A 42 -8.95 -6.35 -14.57
C TYR A 42 -7.77 -6.25 -13.61
N THR A 43 -7.87 -6.85 -12.44
CA THR A 43 -6.82 -6.79 -11.40
C THR A 43 -5.51 -7.40 -11.90
N TRP A 44 -5.57 -8.54 -12.56
CA TRP A 44 -4.42 -9.21 -13.15
C TRP A 44 -3.75 -8.37 -14.25
N ALA A 45 -4.54 -7.87 -15.21
CA ALA A 45 -4.04 -7.00 -16.28
C ALA A 45 -3.45 -5.69 -15.73
N ASN A 46 -4.10 -5.09 -14.73
CA ASN A 46 -3.60 -3.88 -14.07
C ASN A 46 -2.28 -4.12 -13.32
N THR A 47 -2.13 -5.28 -12.66
CA THR A 47 -0.88 -5.67 -12.00
C THR A 47 0.26 -5.83 -13.01
N PHE A 48 0.01 -6.43 -14.17
CA PHE A 48 0.97 -6.50 -15.25
C PHE A 48 1.42 -5.11 -15.72
N VAL A 49 0.48 -4.22 -15.99
CA VAL A 49 0.77 -2.84 -16.42
C VAL A 49 1.52 -2.07 -15.32
N PHE A 50 1.23 -2.33 -14.05
CA PHE A 50 1.87 -1.68 -12.91
C PHE A 50 3.39 -1.91 -12.85
N TYR A 51 3.89 -3.09 -13.27
CA TYR A 51 5.33 -3.32 -13.37
C TYR A 51 6.01 -2.35 -14.34
N PHE A 52 5.37 -2.08 -15.47
CA PHE A 52 5.89 -1.13 -16.45
C PHE A 52 5.76 0.32 -16.01
N LEU A 53 4.76 0.65 -15.20
CA LEU A 53 4.67 1.96 -14.54
C LEU A 53 5.90 2.22 -13.64
N ILE A 54 6.39 1.21 -12.91
CA ILE A 54 7.60 1.34 -12.09
C ILE A 54 8.84 1.56 -12.97
N ILE A 55 8.95 0.85 -14.10
CA ILE A 55 10.04 1.07 -15.08
C ILE A 55 9.94 2.49 -15.65
N ALA A 56 8.77 2.96 -16.05
CA ALA A 56 8.55 4.29 -16.60
C ALA A 56 8.91 5.40 -15.61
N LYS A 57 8.56 5.23 -14.32
CA LYS A 57 8.92 6.18 -13.26
C LYS A 57 10.36 6.07 -12.81
N SER A 58 10.94 4.86 -12.77
CA SER A 58 12.35 4.56 -12.45
C SER A 58 12.95 5.34 -11.27
N GLY A 59 12.13 5.66 -10.24
CA GLY A 59 12.60 6.48 -9.10
C GLY A 59 12.90 7.96 -9.43
N ILE A 60 12.64 8.40 -10.66
CA ILE A 60 12.84 9.79 -11.12
C ILE A 60 12.14 10.80 -10.22
N PRO A 61 10.87 10.62 -9.79
CA PRO A 61 10.19 11.58 -8.94
C PRO A 61 10.96 11.95 -7.68
N ASN A 62 11.56 10.98 -6.99
CA ASN A 62 12.30 11.21 -5.74
C ASN A 62 13.56 12.07 -5.96
N ILE A 63 14.29 11.81 -7.04
CA ILE A 63 15.49 12.57 -7.39
C ILE A 63 15.10 13.96 -7.90
N ALA A 64 14.06 14.06 -8.74
CA ALA A 64 13.55 15.31 -9.26
C ALA A 64 13.08 16.26 -8.15
N ILE A 65 12.34 15.76 -7.14
CA ILE A 65 11.93 16.55 -5.98
C ILE A 65 13.16 17.15 -5.29
N ARG A 66 14.19 16.33 -5.03
CA ARG A 66 15.41 16.76 -4.35
C ARG A 66 16.17 17.81 -5.14
N GLU A 67 16.34 17.62 -6.43
CA GLU A 67 17.13 18.53 -7.26
C GLU A 67 16.36 19.81 -7.62
N CYS A 68 15.06 19.74 -7.91
CA CYS A 68 14.24 20.91 -8.20
C CYS A 68 14.02 21.80 -6.98
N SER A 69 13.91 21.22 -5.75
CA SER A 69 13.77 22.03 -4.53
C SER A 69 14.99 22.89 -4.20
N LYS A 70 16.19 22.51 -4.69
CA LYS A 70 17.41 23.32 -4.54
C LYS A 70 17.42 24.61 -5.36
N VAL A 71 16.66 24.62 -6.46
CA VAL A 71 16.63 25.71 -7.45
C VAL A 71 15.23 26.29 -7.65
N LYS A 72 14.33 26.08 -6.70
CA LYS A 72 12.90 26.43 -6.81
C LYS A 72 12.65 27.92 -7.03
N ASP A 73 13.55 28.79 -6.58
CA ASP A 73 13.43 30.24 -6.66
C ASP A 73 14.03 30.82 -7.96
N ASP A 74 14.80 30.02 -8.72
CA ASP A 74 15.33 30.39 -10.03
C ASP A 74 14.56 29.69 -11.15
N LYS A 75 13.73 30.44 -11.84
CA LYS A 75 12.86 29.92 -12.92
C LYS A 75 13.65 29.28 -14.06
N MET A 76 14.84 29.79 -14.42
CA MET A 76 15.64 29.26 -15.52
C MET A 76 16.31 27.96 -15.13
N ALA A 77 16.97 27.94 -13.95
CA ALA A 77 17.57 26.73 -13.43
C ALA A 77 16.51 25.63 -13.16
N LEU A 78 15.34 25.99 -12.63
CA LEU A 78 14.22 25.06 -12.42
C LEU A 78 13.73 24.49 -13.76
N SER A 79 13.58 25.34 -14.79
CA SER A 79 13.15 24.90 -16.12
C SER A 79 14.13 23.91 -16.74
N LYS A 80 15.47 24.16 -16.61
CA LYS A 80 16.50 23.22 -17.06
C LYS A 80 16.32 21.86 -16.39
N LYS A 81 16.18 21.81 -15.05
CA LYS A 81 16.01 20.57 -14.30
C LYS A 81 14.72 19.83 -14.70
N VAL A 82 13.62 20.56 -14.86
CA VAL A 82 12.35 19.96 -15.29
C VAL A 82 12.46 19.34 -16.67
N GLN A 83 13.12 19.99 -17.62
CA GLN A 83 13.36 19.47 -18.96
C GLN A 83 14.26 18.22 -18.92
N GLU A 84 15.34 18.24 -18.13
CA GLU A 84 16.25 17.10 -17.95
C GLU A 84 15.50 15.86 -17.44
N PHE A 85 14.74 16.00 -16.34
CA PHE A 85 13.99 14.88 -15.76
C PHE A 85 12.85 14.41 -16.66
N PHE A 86 12.17 15.31 -17.35
CA PHE A 86 11.14 14.95 -18.32
C PHE A 86 11.70 14.11 -19.46
N ILE A 87 12.85 14.50 -20.05
CA ILE A 87 13.49 13.74 -21.13
C ILE A 87 13.88 12.34 -20.64
N ILE A 88 14.51 12.22 -19.46
CA ILE A 88 14.87 10.93 -18.89
C ILE A 88 13.61 10.08 -18.70
N GLN A 89 12.55 10.65 -18.13
CA GLN A 89 11.30 9.92 -17.88
C GLN A 89 10.62 9.48 -19.18
N ALA A 90 10.64 10.33 -20.22
CA ALA A 90 10.09 9.97 -21.53
C ALA A 90 10.84 8.79 -22.16
N ILE A 91 12.17 8.76 -22.08
CA ILE A 91 12.98 7.62 -22.55
C ILE A 91 12.63 6.34 -21.79
N HIS A 92 12.53 6.40 -20.46
CA HIS A 92 12.14 5.23 -19.64
C HIS A 92 10.71 4.78 -19.94
N THR A 93 9.79 5.72 -20.23
CA THR A 93 8.41 5.39 -20.61
C THR A 93 8.35 4.66 -21.96
N ILE A 94 9.13 5.14 -22.96
CA ILE A 94 9.23 4.45 -24.26
C ILE A 94 9.81 3.04 -24.07
N LEU A 95 10.87 2.90 -23.28
CA LEU A 95 11.45 1.60 -22.95
C LEU A 95 10.44 0.68 -22.29
N ALA A 96 9.72 1.18 -21.26
CA ALA A 96 8.68 0.44 -20.55
C ALA A 96 7.57 -0.02 -21.51
N PHE A 97 7.10 0.86 -22.40
CA PHE A 97 6.07 0.53 -23.36
C PHE A 97 6.54 -0.53 -24.36
N THR A 98 7.77 -0.41 -24.86
CA THR A 98 8.35 -1.42 -25.77
C THR A 98 8.46 -2.78 -25.10
N LEU A 99 8.98 -2.83 -23.86
CA LEU A 99 9.07 -4.08 -23.10
C LEU A 99 7.69 -4.67 -22.79
N MET A 100 6.70 -3.83 -22.47
CA MET A 100 5.32 -4.27 -22.29
C MET A 100 4.76 -4.89 -23.57
N CYS A 101 4.94 -4.25 -24.73
CA CYS A 101 4.50 -4.80 -26.02
C CYS A 101 5.16 -6.15 -26.28
N ILE A 102 6.48 -6.28 -26.06
CA ILE A 102 7.17 -7.58 -26.22
C ILE A 102 6.50 -8.63 -25.33
N GLY A 103 6.23 -8.33 -24.04
CA GLY A 103 5.55 -9.25 -23.13
C GLY A 103 4.15 -9.65 -23.63
N VAL A 104 3.34 -8.69 -24.04
CA VAL A 104 1.97 -8.92 -24.54
C VAL A 104 1.96 -9.80 -25.78
N PHE A 105 2.88 -9.58 -26.73
CA PHE A 105 2.94 -10.35 -27.98
C PHE A 105 3.65 -11.70 -27.83
N SER A 106 4.43 -11.91 -26.75
CA SER A 106 5.16 -13.15 -26.50
C SER A 106 4.37 -14.17 -25.68
N VAL A 107 3.40 -13.74 -24.87
CA VAL A 107 2.63 -14.60 -23.96
C VAL A 107 1.18 -14.65 -24.39
N LYS A 108 0.69 -15.86 -24.72
CA LYS A 108 -0.66 -16.07 -25.27
C LYS A 108 -1.76 -15.52 -24.36
N GLU A 109 -1.68 -15.77 -23.07
CA GLU A 109 -2.66 -15.32 -22.08
C GLU A 109 -2.73 -13.78 -22.02
N LEU A 110 -1.59 -13.09 -22.15
CA LEU A 110 -1.55 -11.62 -22.19
C LEU A 110 -2.10 -11.09 -23.52
N PHE A 111 -1.83 -11.80 -24.63
CA PHE A 111 -2.32 -11.42 -25.94
C PHE A 111 -3.84 -11.50 -26.05
N GLU A 112 -4.47 -12.46 -25.39
CA GLU A 112 -5.94 -12.58 -25.32
C GLU A 112 -6.58 -11.32 -24.70
N TRP A 113 -5.90 -10.65 -23.76
CA TRP A 113 -6.38 -9.44 -23.08
C TRP A 113 -5.64 -8.17 -23.51
N LYS A 114 -5.04 -8.16 -24.68
CA LYS A 114 -4.24 -7.03 -25.20
C LYS A 114 -4.99 -5.70 -25.17
N ASP A 115 -6.27 -5.66 -25.56
CA ASP A 115 -7.04 -4.42 -25.63
C ASP A 115 -7.22 -3.82 -24.24
N LEU A 116 -7.50 -4.62 -23.22
CA LEU A 116 -7.55 -4.20 -21.84
C LEU A 116 -6.20 -3.67 -21.37
N ILE A 117 -5.11 -4.41 -21.63
CA ILE A 117 -3.74 -4.03 -21.25
C ILE A 117 -3.34 -2.71 -21.92
N PHE A 118 -3.67 -2.49 -23.20
CA PHE A 118 -3.40 -1.23 -23.88
C PHE A 118 -4.20 -0.06 -23.30
N ILE A 119 -5.49 -0.24 -22.95
CA ILE A 119 -6.25 0.78 -22.25
C ILE A 119 -5.57 1.13 -20.92
N LEU A 120 -5.23 0.13 -20.11
CA LEU A 120 -4.58 0.34 -18.82
C LEU A 120 -3.20 0.98 -18.95
N SER A 121 -2.46 0.71 -20.04
CA SER A 121 -1.13 1.28 -20.28
C SER A 121 -1.15 2.81 -20.48
N ILE A 122 -2.29 3.37 -20.86
CA ILE A 122 -2.49 4.82 -20.94
C ILE A 122 -2.12 5.48 -19.60
N ASN A 123 -2.33 4.79 -18.48
CA ASN A 123 -1.99 5.29 -17.15
C ASN A 123 -0.51 5.67 -17.03
N PHE A 124 0.43 4.80 -17.41
CA PHE A 124 1.85 5.14 -17.29
C PHE A 124 2.34 6.04 -18.42
N LEU A 125 1.78 5.94 -19.63
CA LEU A 125 2.09 6.84 -20.72
C LEU A 125 1.76 8.30 -20.36
N ILE A 126 0.57 8.53 -19.83
CA ILE A 126 0.11 9.86 -19.42
C ILE A 126 0.82 10.31 -18.13
N SER A 127 1.13 9.40 -17.19
CA SER A 127 1.83 9.75 -15.96
C SER A 127 3.20 10.39 -16.19
N THR A 128 3.81 10.18 -17.36
CA THR A 128 5.05 10.87 -17.81
C THR A 128 4.90 12.37 -17.80
N PHE A 129 3.71 12.88 -18.11
CA PHE A 129 3.37 14.30 -18.12
C PHE A 129 2.78 14.79 -16.79
N SER A 130 2.85 14.00 -15.73
CA SER A 130 2.18 14.37 -14.46
C SER A 130 2.85 15.55 -13.76
N PHE A 131 4.18 15.68 -13.85
CA PHE A 131 4.98 16.71 -13.15
C PHE A 131 4.60 16.90 -11.67
N GLU A 132 3.94 15.92 -11.04
CA GLU A 132 3.49 16.05 -9.64
C GLU A 132 4.67 16.28 -8.70
N TRP A 133 5.81 15.64 -8.98
CA TRP A 133 7.04 15.82 -8.27
C TRP A 133 7.55 17.28 -8.27
N LEU A 134 7.25 18.06 -9.30
CA LEU A 134 7.59 19.50 -9.33
C LEU A 134 6.75 20.26 -8.31
N PHE A 135 5.45 20.02 -8.26
CA PHE A 135 4.57 20.70 -7.31
C PHE A 135 4.90 20.32 -5.86
N ILE A 136 5.40 19.08 -5.62
CA ILE A 136 5.95 18.67 -4.31
C ILE A 136 7.22 19.48 -4.01
N ALA A 137 8.15 19.59 -4.98
CA ALA A 137 9.38 20.39 -4.83
C ALA A 137 9.11 21.87 -4.54
N LEU A 138 8.01 22.41 -5.10
CA LEU A 138 7.52 23.78 -4.87
C LEU A 138 6.66 23.92 -3.59
N GLU A 139 6.53 22.85 -2.78
CA GLU A 139 5.75 22.83 -1.54
C GLU A 139 4.24 23.16 -1.72
N LYS A 140 3.67 22.84 -2.91
CA LYS A 140 2.26 23.10 -3.24
C LYS A 140 1.33 21.97 -2.80
N HIS A 141 1.50 21.47 -1.58
CA HIS A 141 0.77 20.29 -1.06
C HIS A 141 -0.76 20.49 -1.05
N TYR A 142 -1.25 21.67 -0.71
CA TYR A 142 -2.69 21.97 -0.74
C TYR A 142 -3.29 21.82 -2.15
N PHE A 143 -2.60 22.37 -3.16
CA PHE A 143 -3.03 22.24 -4.56
C PHE A 143 -3.10 20.78 -5.00
N ILE A 144 -2.05 19.99 -4.70
CA ILE A 144 -2.01 18.57 -5.01
C ILE A 144 -3.16 17.83 -4.34
N SER A 145 -3.40 18.10 -3.06
CA SER A 145 -4.42 17.40 -2.29
C SER A 145 -5.83 17.71 -2.78
N LEU A 146 -6.17 18.99 -2.96
CA LEU A 146 -7.49 19.40 -3.42
C LEU A 146 -7.80 18.83 -4.80
N ARG A 147 -6.87 18.96 -5.74
CA ARG A 147 -6.99 18.42 -7.10
C ARG A 147 -7.20 16.91 -7.07
N SER A 148 -6.34 16.15 -6.35
CA SER A 148 -6.41 14.69 -6.32
C SER A 148 -7.71 14.19 -5.71
N ILE A 149 -8.20 14.84 -4.65
CA ILE A 149 -9.49 14.50 -4.04
C ILE A 149 -10.63 14.78 -5.01
N ALA A 150 -10.64 15.97 -5.65
CA ALA A 150 -11.70 16.34 -6.58
C ALA A 150 -11.77 15.39 -7.79
N THR A 151 -10.62 15.09 -8.41
CA THR A 151 -10.58 14.19 -9.58
C THR A 151 -10.98 12.76 -9.22
N LEU A 152 -10.49 12.22 -8.09
CA LEU A 152 -10.86 10.86 -7.68
C LEU A 152 -12.35 10.79 -7.27
N ALA A 153 -12.86 11.78 -6.55
CA ALA A 153 -14.28 11.82 -6.17
C ALA A 153 -15.18 11.86 -7.41
N THR A 154 -14.85 12.70 -8.40
CA THR A 154 -15.58 12.74 -9.68
C THR A 154 -15.55 11.39 -10.39
N CYS A 155 -14.36 10.76 -10.51
CA CYS A 155 -14.24 9.46 -11.14
C CYS A 155 -14.97 8.36 -10.38
N SER A 156 -14.91 8.35 -9.05
CA SER A 156 -15.67 7.39 -8.22
C SER A 156 -17.19 7.53 -8.42
N LEU A 157 -17.70 8.77 -8.51
CA LEU A 157 -19.11 9.01 -8.81
C LEU A 157 -19.49 8.53 -10.21
N LEU A 158 -18.63 8.76 -11.21
CA LEU A 158 -18.84 8.25 -12.58
C LEU A 158 -18.82 6.71 -12.61
N ILE A 159 -17.91 6.08 -11.90
CA ILE A 159 -17.84 4.61 -11.78
C ILE A 159 -19.15 4.08 -11.18
N ILE A 160 -19.60 4.62 -10.06
CA ILE A 160 -20.82 4.17 -9.38
C ILE A 160 -22.07 4.39 -10.27
N SER A 161 -22.10 5.45 -11.07
CA SER A 161 -23.26 5.76 -11.91
C SER A 161 -23.31 4.99 -13.22
N LEU A 162 -22.17 4.72 -13.84
CA LEU A 162 -22.07 4.20 -15.21
C LEU A 162 -21.73 2.71 -15.29
N VAL A 163 -20.94 2.17 -14.34
CA VAL A 163 -20.53 0.76 -14.34
C VAL A 163 -21.60 -0.08 -13.64
N ARG A 164 -22.28 -0.95 -14.40
CA ARG A 164 -23.42 -1.72 -13.88
C ARG A 164 -23.43 -3.19 -14.28
N ARG A 165 -22.64 -3.58 -15.28
CA ARG A 165 -22.68 -4.92 -15.89
C ARG A 165 -21.26 -5.43 -16.13
N PRO A 166 -21.05 -6.75 -16.19
CA PRO A 166 -19.76 -7.34 -16.56
C PRO A 166 -19.18 -6.83 -17.90
N THR A 167 -20.07 -6.49 -18.84
CA THR A 167 -19.68 -5.92 -20.15
C THR A 167 -19.03 -4.54 -20.07
N ASP A 168 -19.13 -3.85 -18.93
CA ASP A 168 -18.61 -2.50 -18.73
C ASP A 168 -17.13 -2.49 -18.31
N LEU A 169 -16.41 -3.62 -18.45
CA LEU A 169 -14.98 -3.76 -18.11
C LEU A 169 -14.11 -2.66 -18.71
N TYR A 170 -14.24 -2.42 -20.00
CA TYR A 170 -13.43 -1.39 -20.70
C TYR A 170 -13.80 0.02 -20.26
N LEU A 171 -15.09 0.28 -20.02
CA LEU A 171 -15.56 1.55 -19.47
C LEU A 171 -14.99 1.77 -18.05
N TYR A 172 -15.06 0.77 -17.20
CA TYR A 172 -14.48 0.81 -15.86
C TYR A 172 -12.97 1.08 -15.94
N SER A 173 -12.25 0.37 -16.79
CA SER A 173 -10.80 0.53 -16.96
C SER A 173 -10.44 1.96 -17.40
N PHE A 174 -11.20 2.55 -18.31
CA PHE A 174 -11.03 3.94 -18.73
C PHE A 174 -11.32 4.91 -17.58
N LEU A 175 -12.44 4.74 -16.85
CA LEU A 175 -12.81 5.60 -15.73
C LEU A 175 -11.80 5.52 -14.56
N ALA A 176 -11.22 4.35 -14.33
CA ALA A 176 -10.16 4.17 -13.33
C ALA A 176 -8.91 5.00 -13.65
N ILE A 177 -8.57 5.15 -14.94
CA ILE A 177 -7.42 5.93 -15.39
C ILE A 177 -7.79 7.42 -15.51
N LEU A 178 -9.05 7.76 -15.68
CA LEU A 178 -9.52 9.13 -15.95
C LEU A 178 -9.06 10.11 -14.85
N SER A 179 -8.98 9.67 -13.59
CA SER A 179 -8.45 10.50 -12.51
C SER A 179 -6.99 10.91 -12.76
N THR A 180 -6.16 10.01 -13.28
CA THR A 180 -4.77 10.32 -13.68
C THR A 180 -4.75 11.28 -14.84
N ILE A 181 -5.58 11.07 -15.86
CA ILE A 181 -5.69 11.97 -17.03
C ILE A 181 -6.05 13.39 -16.59
N LEU A 182 -7.09 13.53 -15.77
CA LEU A 182 -7.54 14.84 -15.27
C LEU A 182 -6.45 15.51 -14.42
N ASN A 183 -5.78 14.76 -13.57
CA ASN A 183 -4.68 15.26 -12.76
C ASN A 183 -3.53 15.78 -13.64
N VAL A 184 -3.18 15.06 -14.70
CA VAL A 184 -2.12 15.46 -15.63
C VAL A 184 -2.52 16.73 -16.41
N ILE A 185 -3.73 16.79 -16.92
CA ILE A 185 -4.23 17.97 -17.65
C ILE A 185 -4.11 19.22 -16.75
N ILE A 186 -4.63 19.15 -15.51
CA ILE A 186 -4.56 20.27 -14.58
C ILE A 186 -3.10 20.65 -14.29
N ASN A 187 -2.21 19.68 -14.09
CA ASN A 187 -0.80 19.93 -13.83
C ASN A 187 -0.11 20.64 -15.00
N VAL A 188 -0.32 20.16 -16.23
CA VAL A 188 0.29 20.75 -17.42
C VAL A 188 -0.16 22.20 -17.62
N PHE A 189 -1.44 22.50 -17.38
CA PHE A 189 -1.92 23.88 -17.40
C PHE A 189 -1.25 24.77 -16.36
N CYS A 190 -1.12 24.27 -15.12
CA CYS A 190 -0.50 25.02 -14.03
C CYS A 190 1.02 25.12 -14.15
N LEU A 191 1.66 24.16 -14.81
CA LEU A 191 3.11 24.08 -15.00
C LEU A 191 3.69 25.33 -15.66
N ARG A 192 2.97 25.91 -16.64
CA ARG A 192 3.39 27.09 -17.43
C ARG A 192 3.72 28.32 -16.57
N LYS A 193 3.18 28.39 -15.35
CA LYS A 193 3.46 29.49 -14.41
C LYS A 193 4.87 29.41 -13.83
N TYR A 194 5.41 28.20 -13.69
CA TYR A 194 6.65 27.92 -12.93
C TYR A 194 7.85 27.67 -13.84
N VAL A 195 7.64 27.10 -15.02
CA VAL A 195 8.73 26.72 -15.93
C VAL A 195 8.49 27.20 -17.36
N THR A 196 9.58 27.33 -18.12
CA THR A 196 9.54 27.56 -19.56
C THR A 196 9.92 26.29 -20.31
N PHE A 197 9.28 26.08 -21.48
CA PHE A 197 9.60 24.95 -22.37
C PHE A 197 10.65 25.35 -23.43
N LYS A 198 11.10 26.63 -23.46
CA LYS A 198 12.19 27.01 -24.30
C LYS A 198 13.49 26.35 -23.82
N TYR A 199 14.36 25.99 -24.76
CA TYR A 199 15.66 25.40 -24.41
C TYR A 199 16.48 26.35 -23.53
N VAL A 200 17.00 25.81 -22.40
CA VAL A 200 17.65 26.63 -21.37
C VAL A 200 19.17 26.34 -21.26
N GLY A 201 19.76 25.68 -22.22
CA GLY A 201 21.22 25.40 -22.23
C GLY A 201 21.56 23.92 -22.15
N PRO A 202 22.84 23.56 -22.08
CA PRO A 202 23.27 22.18 -22.15
C PRO A 202 22.73 21.36 -20.97
N TYR A 203 22.22 20.16 -21.25
CA TYR A 203 21.67 19.24 -20.26
C TYR A 203 22.76 18.39 -19.61
N GLU A 204 22.57 18.03 -18.33
CA GLU A 204 23.51 17.29 -17.50
C GLU A 204 22.92 15.96 -17.00
N PHE A 205 22.66 15.00 -17.90
CA PHE A 205 21.98 13.75 -17.58
C PHE A 205 22.82 12.80 -16.70
N LYS A 206 24.16 12.74 -16.93
CA LYS A 206 25.04 11.75 -16.32
C LYS A 206 25.03 11.76 -14.77
N SER A 207 24.84 12.94 -14.18
CA SER A 207 24.80 13.11 -12.72
C SER A 207 23.61 12.44 -12.06
N TYR A 208 22.52 12.20 -12.79
CA TYR A 208 21.28 11.64 -12.26
C TYR A 208 21.14 10.13 -12.48
N LEU A 209 21.81 9.56 -13.48
CA LEU A 209 21.61 8.15 -13.87
C LEU A 209 21.89 7.18 -12.74
N LYS A 210 23.01 7.34 -12.03
CA LYS A 210 23.36 6.45 -10.90
C LYS A 210 22.38 6.55 -9.73
N PRO A 211 22.00 7.74 -9.21
CA PRO A 211 20.96 7.87 -8.19
C PRO A 211 19.61 7.32 -8.63
N ILE A 212 19.17 7.59 -9.88
CA ILE A 212 17.92 7.09 -10.43
C ILE A 212 17.93 5.57 -10.46
N PHE A 213 19.00 4.94 -10.94
CA PHE A 213 19.13 3.49 -11.02
C PHE A 213 19.05 2.82 -9.64
N VAL A 214 19.68 3.40 -8.61
CA VAL A 214 19.60 2.87 -7.24
C VAL A 214 18.15 2.90 -6.72
N VAL A 215 17.46 4.03 -6.87
CA VAL A 215 16.06 4.16 -6.43
C VAL A 215 15.14 3.26 -7.25
N PHE A 216 15.42 3.09 -8.55
CA PHE A 216 14.69 2.17 -9.42
C PHE A 216 14.78 0.72 -8.91
N ILE A 217 15.98 0.21 -8.62
CA ILE A 217 16.17 -1.15 -8.11
C ILE A 217 15.39 -1.35 -6.79
N ILE A 218 15.43 -0.38 -5.88
CA ILE A 218 14.68 -0.44 -4.63
C ILE A 218 13.17 -0.55 -4.92
N SER A 219 12.64 0.34 -5.77
CA SER A 219 11.23 0.36 -6.14
C SER A 219 10.80 -0.93 -6.85
N LEU A 220 11.66 -1.47 -7.72
CA LEU A 220 11.40 -2.72 -8.41
C LEU A 220 11.32 -3.90 -7.43
N MET A 221 12.27 -4.01 -6.49
CA MET A 221 12.26 -5.07 -5.47
C MET A 221 11.02 -5.01 -4.59
N LEU A 222 10.64 -3.81 -4.13
CA LEU A 222 9.40 -3.60 -3.37
C LEU A 222 8.16 -4.02 -4.16
N THR A 223 8.10 -3.68 -5.44
CA THR A 223 6.96 -4.03 -6.29
C THR A 223 6.88 -5.54 -6.56
N LEU A 224 8.01 -6.17 -6.84
CA LEU A 224 8.05 -7.62 -7.01
C LEU A 224 7.64 -8.35 -5.72
N TYR A 225 8.07 -7.87 -4.57
CA TYR A 225 7.66 -8.43 -3.29
C TYR A 225 6.15 -8.30 -3.03
N ASN A 226 5.54 -7.15 -3.33
CA ASN A 226 4.16 -6.84 -2.96
C ASN A 226 3.08 -7.26 -3.99
N SER A 227 3.45 -7.53 -5.25
CA SER A 227 2.43 -7.67 -6.31
C SER A 227 2.59 -8.93 -7.16
N THR A 228 3.65 -9.72 -6.95
CA THR A 228 3.93 -10.87 -7.80
C THR A 228 2.96 -12.02 -7.55
N ASP A 229 2.46 -12.18 -6.34
CA ASP A 229 1.43 -13.12 -5.94
C ASP A 229 0.16 -13.01 -6.81
N THR A 230 -0.39 -11.80 -6.94
CA THR A 230 -1.55 -11.52 -7.79
C THR A 230 -1.30 -11.84 -9.26
N PHE A 231 -0.09 -11.53 -9.74
CA PHE A 231 0.29 -11.82 -11.13
C PHE A 231 0.42 -13.31 -11.39
N ILE A 232 1.09 -14.07 -10.51
CA ILE A 232 1.24 -15.52 -10.61
C ILE A 232 -0.13 -16.20 -10.53
N LEU A 233 -0.97 -15.77 -9.59
CA LEU A 233 -2.32 -16.32 -9.42
C LEU A 233 -3.15 -16.23 -10.71
N GLY A 234 -2.99 -15.14 -11.47
CA GLY A 234 -3.70 -15.01 -12.74
C GLY A 234 -3.26 -16.01 -13.83
N PHE A 235 -2.07 -16.60 -13.76
CA PHE A 235 -1.68 -17.73 -14.64
C PHE A 235 -2.15 -19.08 -14.09
N LEU A 236 -2.27 -19.20 -12.77
CA LEU A 236 -2.75 -20.42 -12.14
C LEU A 236 -4.26 -20.61 -12.31
N ASP A 237 -5.04 -19.52 -12.25
CA ASP A 237 -6.50 -19.52 -12.43
C ASP A 237 -6.89 -18.98 -13.81
N LYS A 238 -7.42 -19.85 -14.66
CA LYS A 238 -7.87 -19.48 -16.01
C LYS A 238 -9.07 -18.53 -16.00
N SER A 239 -9.98 -18.69 -15.06
CA SER A 239 -11.16 -17.84 -14.92
C SER A 239 -10.85 -16.45 -14.33
N LYS A 240 -9.70 -16.32 -13.68
CA LYS A 240 -9.30 -15.13 -12.90
C LYS A 240 -10.20 -14.81 -11.69
N SER A 241 -11.20 -15.61 -11.40
CA SER A 241 -12.10 -15.40 -10.26
C SER A 241 -11.35 -15.46 -8.93
N GLN A 242 -10.33 -16.32 -8.82
CA GLN A 242 -9.49 -16.44 -7.64
C GLN A 242 -8.60 -15.20 -7.43
N VAL A 243 -8.21 -14.51 -8.50
CA VAL A 243 -7.52 -13.22 -8.42
C VAL A 243 -8.40 -12.17 -7.75
N ALA A 244 -9.70 -12.14 -8.10
CA ALA A 244 -10.67 -11.24 -7.49
C ALA A 244 -10.90 -11.56 -6.01
N ASN A 245 -11.08 -12.83 -5.66
CA ASN A 245 -11.21 -13.28 -4.27
C ASN A 245 -9.97 -12.88 -3.44
N TYR A 246 -8.77 -13.07 -3.99
CA TYR A 246 -7.53 -12.65 -3.37
C TYR A 246 -7.46 -11.12 -3.19
N SER A 247 -7.86 -10.36 -4.20
CA SER A 247 -7.85 -8.90 -4.14
C SER A 247 -8.83 -8.33 -3.11
N VAL A 248 -9.98 -8.98 -2.89
CA VAL A 248 -10.92 -8.64 -1.80
C VAL A 248 -10.27 -8.88 -0.44
N GLY A 249 -9.55 -9.99 -0.27
CA GLY A 249 -8.77 -10.27 0.95
C GLY A 249 -7.70 -9.21 1.22
N VAL A 250 -6.88 -8.89 0.22
CA VAL A 250 -5.85 -7.83 0.32
C VAL A 250 -6.48 -6.46 0.62
N LYS A 251 -7.57 -6.12 -0.09
CA LYS A 251 -8.28 -4.85 0.12
C LYS A 251 -8.80 -4.71 1.54
N SER A 252 -9.23 -5.81 2.16
CA SER A 252 -9.74 -5.82 3.52
C SER A 252 -8.68 -5.40 4.57
N ILE A 253 -7.43 -5.76 4.38
CA ILE A 253 -6.33 -5.45 5.33
C ILE A 253 -5.67 -4.09 5.09
N GLU A 254 -5.85 -3.48 3.92
CA GLU A 254 -5.21 -2.20 3.55
C GLU A 254 -5.45 -1.07 4.57
N ILE A 255 -6.64 -1.00 5.16
CA ILE A 255 -6.95 0.07 6.14
C ILE A 255 -6.06 -0.05 7.37
N ILE A 256 -5.85 -1.28 7.88
CA ILE A 256 -5.04 -1.49 9.08
C ILE A 256 -3.58 -1.16 8.80
N ILE A 257 -3.07 -1.64 7.66
CA ILE A 257 -1.70 -1.34 7.23
C ILE A 257 -1.53 0.18 7.10
N ALA A 258 -2.46 0.88 6.43
CA ALA A 258 -2.40 2.33 6.27
C ALA A 258 -2.44 3.09 7.61
N LEU A 259 -3.22 2.63 8.58
CA LEU A 259 -3.26 3.23 9.93
C LEU A 259 -1.90 3.10 10.62
N ILE A 260 -1.27 1.92 10.57
CA ILE A 260 -0.01 1.65 11.25
C ILE A 260 1.14 2.41 10.54
N THR A 261 1.25 2.32 9.22
CA THR A 261 2.32 2.99 8.45
C THR A 261 2.21 4.52 8.51
N SER A 262 1.01 5.07 8.76
CA SER A 262 0.85 6.51 9.00
C SER A 262 1.66 7.04 10.20
N LEU A 263 2.01 6.17 11.14
CA LEU A 263 2.82 6.52 12.31
C LEU A 263 4.26 6.84 11.94
N ASP A 264 4.79 6.29 10.85
CA ASP A 264 6.18 6.45 10.43
C ASP A 264 6.53 7.92 10.19
N ALA A 265 5.60 8.71 9.66
CA ALA A 265 5.78 10.15 9.50
C ALA A 265 6.14 10.88 10.81
N VAL A 266 5.73 10.33 11.96
CA VAL A 266 6.01 10.89 13.30
C VAL A 266 7.28 10.29 13.90
N PHE A 267 7.53 9.00 13.66
CA PHE A 267 8.62 8.26 14.30
C PHE A 267 9.96 8.45 13.59
N ILE A 268 10.01 8.42 12.25
CA ILE A 268 11.25 8.49 11.46
C ILE A 268 12.12 9.72 11.80
N PRO A 269 11.59 10.96 11.84
CA PRO A 269 12.41 12.13 12.15
C PRO A 269 13.00 12.08 13.56
N ARG A 270 12.24 11.55 14.52
CA ARG A 270 12.68 11.42 15.92
C ARG A 270 13.73 10.32 16.08
N ALA A 271 13.52 9.16 15.47
CA ALA A 271 14.45 8.05 15.48
C ALA A 271 15.81 8.47 14.88
N THR A 272 15.76 9.10 13.69
CA THR A 272 16.96 9.65 13.04
C THR A 272 17.71 10.67 13.90
N ARG A 273 16.98 11.55 14.59
CA ARG A 273 17.55 12.53 15.50
C ARG A 273 18.23 11.88 16.70
N TYR A 274 17.57 10.98 17.40
CA TYR A 274 18.11 10.32 18.59
C TYR A 274 19.31 9.43 18.24
N PHE A 275 19.26 8.76 17.09
CA PHE A 275 20.40 7.98 16.61
C PHE A 275 21.62 8.86 16.29
N LYS A 276 21.44 9.99 15.60
CA LYS A 276 22.52 10.96 15.32
C LYS A 276 23.14 11.59 16.58
N MET A 277 22.36 11.72 17.64
CA MET A 277 22.82 12.26 18.95
C MET A 277 23.48 11.17 19.81
N ASP A 278 23.67 9.96 19.29
CA ASP A 278 24.14 8.75 20.02
C ASP A 278 23.39 8.47 21.33
N ASN A 279 22.11 8.90 21.37
CA ASN A 279 21.29 8.73 22.56
C ASN A 279 20.52 7.42 22.50
N LYS A 280 21.22 6.33 22.80
CA LYS A 280 20.66 4.96 22.78
C LYS A 280 19.43 4.80 23.69
N TYR A 281 19.39 5.48 24.83
CA TYR A 281 18.25 5.40 25.75
C TYR A 281 16.96 5.91 25.11
N PHE A 282 16.97 7.12 24.56
CA PHE A 282 15.78 7.68 23.91
C PHE A 282 15.45 6.96 22.61
N PHE A 283 16.42 6.49 21.86
CA PHE A 283 16.22 5.70 20.66
C PHE A 283 15.49 4.39 20.98
N ASN A 284 15.96 3.61 21.97
CA ASN A 284 15.34 2.35 22.39
C ASN A 284 13.91 2.56 22.93
N ASN A 285 13.70 3.61 23.73
CA ASN A 285 12.37 3.92 24.24
C ASN A 285 11.40 4.34 23.13
N LEU A 286 11.86 5.10 22.14
CA LEU A 286 11.05 5.48 20.99
C LEU A 286 10.68 4.25 20.17
N THR A 287 11.65 3.37 19.88
CA THR A 287 11.42 2.11 19.16
C THR A 287 10.40 1.23 19.91
N ARG A 288 10.60 1.02 21.20
CA ARG A 288 9.64 0.27 22.04
C ARG A 288 8.25 0.87 22.01
N TYR A 289 8.13 2.18 22.10
CA TYR A 289 6.84 2.89 22.04
C TYR A 289 6.16 2.71 20.68
N GLY A 290 6.90 2.81 19.58
CA GLY A 290 6.38 2.56 18.23
C GLY A 290 5.85 1.14 18.07
N PHE A 291 6.65 0.12 18.45
CA PHE A 291 6.20 -1.28 18.40
C PHE A 291 4.98 -1.56 19.28
N ASN A 292 4.92 -0.96 20.48
CA ASN A 292 3.76 -1.11 21.34
C ASN A 292 2.49 -0.55 20.69
N ILE A 293 2.56 0.60 19.99
CA ILE A 293 1.41 1.18 19.27
C ILE A 293 1.03 0.28 18.10
N CYS A 294 1.99 -0.21 17.33
CA CYS A 294 1.73 -1.14 16.22
C CYS A 294 0.96 -2.38 16.73
N LEU A 295 1.47 -3.04 17.78
CA LEU A 295 0.84 -4.19 18.38
C LEU A 295 -0.54 -3.88 19.00
N PHE A 296 -0.67 -2.70 19.64
CA PHE A 296 -1.92 -2.22 20.21
C PHE A 296 -3.04 -2.10 19.15
N ILE A 297 -2.69 -1.73 17.90
CA ILE A 297 -3.63 -1.63 16.78
C ILE A 297 -3.81 -2.98 16.09
N ALA A 298 -2.71 -3.66 15.75
CA ALA A 298 -2.75 -4.86 14.92
C ALA A 298 -3.41 -6.07 15.62
N ILE A 299 -3.11 -6.31 16.89
CA ILE A 299 -3.60 -7.51 17.60
C ILE A 299 -5.13 -7.56 17.69
N PRO A 300 -5.85 -6.51 18.17
CA PRO A 300 -7.31 -6.56 18.21
C PRO A 300 -7.94 -6.52 16.80
N ALA A 301 -7.26 -5.90 15.82
CA ALA A 301 -7.72 -5.90 14.44
C ALA A 301 -7.68 -7.30 13.82
N ILE A 302 -6.59 -8.04 14.01
CA ILE A 302 -6.46 -9.43 13.56
C ILE A 302 -7.55 -10.28 14.22
N ALA A 303 -7.72 -10.16 15.52
CA ALA A 303 -8.71 -10.92 16.26
C ALA A 303 -10.14 -10.68 15.76
N SER A 304 -10.51 -9.41 15.54
CA SER A 304 -11.85 -9.05 15.07
C SER A 304 -12.06 -9.43 13.60
N MET A 305 -11.09 -9.16 12.71
CA MET A 305 -11.23 -9.43 11.29
C MET A 305 -11.24 -10.91 10.96
N SER A 306 -10.49 -11.73 11.68
CA SER A 306 -10.56 -13.19 11.52
C SER A 306 -11.95 -13.74 11.82
N MET A 307 -12.62 -13.24 12.86
CA MET A 307 -13.97 -13.68 13.23
C MET A 307 -15.07 -13.09 12.34
N LEU A 308 -14.86 -11.90 11.80
CA LEU A 308 -15.79 -11.19 10.92
C LEU A 308 -15.45 -11.34 9.44
N SER A 309 -14.62 -12.30 9.05
CA SER A 309 -14.11 -12.42 7.68
C SER A 309 -15.24 -12.49 6.65
N HIS A 310 -16.29 -13.27 6.90
CA HIS A 310 -17.46 -13.34 6.02
C HIS A 310 -18.17 -12.01 5.86
N GLN A 311 -18.43 -11.29 6.96
CA GLN A 311 -19.14 -10.02 6.93
C GLN A 311 -18.31 -8.92 6.23
N ILE A 312 -17.01 -8.89 6.51
CA ILE A 312 -16.09 -7.91 5.91
C ILE A 312 -15.98 -8.14 4.41
N THR A 313 -15.72 -9.39 3.98
CA THR A 313 -15.59 -9.70 2.56
C THR A 313 -16.91 -9.55 1.81
N ASN A 314 -18.06 -9.87 2.44
CA ASN A 314 -19.39 -9.63 1.86
C ASN A 314 -19.62 -8.14 1.59
N ILE A 315 -19.25 -7.24 2.50
CA ILE A 315 -19.37 -5.79 2.28
C ILE A 315 -18.40 -5.33 1.18
N ILE A 316 -17.14 -5.79 1.21
CA ILE A 316 -16.11 -5.36 0.24
C ILE A 316 -16.35 -5.93 -1.15
N SER A 317 -16.99 -7.10 -1.27
CA SER A 317 -17.43 -7.66 -2.54
C SER A 317 -18.80 -7.10 -3.03
N GLY A 318 -19.40 -6.17 -2.27
CA GLY A 318 -20.72 -5.61 -2.60
C GLY A 318 -21.88 -6.61 -2.49
N GLY A 319 -21.74 -7.67 -1.67
CA GLY A 319 -22.74 -8.71 -1.46
C GLY A 319 -22.82 -9.76 -2.57
N SER A 320 -21.87 -9.79 -3.49
CA SER A 320 -21.85 -10.77 -4.59
C SER A 320 -21.45 -12.17 -4.10
N GLN A 321 -22.24 -13.16 -4.48
CA GLN A 321 -22.01 -14.58 -4.13
C GLN A 321 -20.80 -15.22 -4.85
N GLU A 322 -20.19 -14.53 -5.81
CA GLU A 322 -19.03 -15.03 -6.54
C GLU A 322 -17.72 -14.97 -5.74
N TYR A 323 -17.71 -14.29 -4.57
CA TYR A 323 -16.54 -14.09 -3.72
C TYR A 323 -16.53 -15.00 -2.48
N GLN A 324 -17.02 -16.23 -2.62
CA GLN A 324 -17.16 -17.18 -1.49
C GLN A 324 -15.83 -17.59 -0.87
N GLU A 325 -14.74 -17.52 -1.61
CA GLU A 325 -13.40 -17.90 -1.14
C GLU A 325 -12.66 -16.73 -0.45
N ALA A 326 -13.12 -15.50 -0.62
CA ALA A 326 -12.49 -14.32 -0.04
C ALA A 326 -12.39 -14.36 1.50
N PRO A 327 -13.37 -14.89 2.27
CA PRO A 327 -13.27 -14.99 3.73
C PRO A 327 -12.08 -15.81 4.22
N ILE A 328 -11.82 -16.98 3.64
CA ILE A 328 -10.70 -17.83 4.04
C ILE A 328 -9.36 -17.19 3.67
N ILE A 329 -9.29 -16.54 2.50
CA ILE A 329 -8.12 -15.79 2.07
C ILE A 329 -7.85 -14.65 3.04
N LEU A 330 -8.88 -13.92 3.48
CA LEU A 330 -8.75 -12.85 4.48
C LEU A 330 -8.20 -13.38 5.81
N ILE A 331 -8.69 -14.53 6.30
CA ILE A 331 -8.20 -15.14 7.55
C ILE A 331 -6.69 -15.42 7.48
N ILE A 332 -6.20 -15.86 6.32
CA ILE A 332 -4.77 -16.11 6.11
C ILE A 332 -4.00 -14.77 6.03
N LEU A 333 -4.47 -13.86 5.19
CA LEU A 333 -3.78 -12.61 4.91
C LEU A 333 -3.84 -11.59 6.06
N VAL A 334 -4.80 -11.70 7.00
CA VAL A 334 -4.89 -10.75 8.11
C VAL A 334 -3.64 -10.76 9.00
N THR A 335 -2.92 -11.90 9.06
CA THR A 335 -1.62 -11.98 9.74
C THR A 335 -0.57 -11.09 9.09
N MET A 336 -0.67 -10.87 7.77
CA MET A 336 0.19 -9.96 7.01
C MET A 336 0.10 -8.51 7.53
N SER A 337 -1.06 -8.10 8.04
CA SER A 337 -1.19 -6.75 8.63
C SER A 337 -0.22 -6.51 9.79
N LEU A 338 0.12 -7.55 10.55
CA LEU A 338 1.11 -7.48 11.63
C LEU A 338 2.54 -7.66 11.11
N THR A 339 2.80 -8.72 10.33
CA THR A 339 4.15 -9.06 9.87
C THR A 339 4.72 -7.98 8.96
N PHE A 340 3.93 -7.48 8.01
CA PHE A 340 4.31 -6.38 7.14
C PHE A 340 4.53 -5.09 7.94
N SER A 341 3.58 -4.71 8.81
CA SER A 341 3.71 -3.47 9.60
C SER A 341 4.92 -3.48 10.53
N LEU A 342 5.22 -4.62 11.17
CA LEU A 342 6.41 -4.75 12.00
C LEU A 342 7.70 -4.70 11.16
N SER A 343 7.71 -5.31 9.98
CA SER A 343 8.84 -5.28 9.05
C SER A 343 9.12 -3.85 8.56
N ASP A 344 8.06 -3.13 8.19
CA ASP A 344 8.14 -1.72 7.78
C ASP A 344 8.66 -0.82 8.91
N MET A 345 8.16 -0.99 10.13
CA MET A 345 8.66 -0.26 11.30
C MET A 345 10.11 -0.58 11.62
N ILE A 346 10.56 -1.84 11.49
CA ILE A 346 11.98 -2.21 11.69
C ILE A 346 12.83 -1.48 10.65
N TYR A 347 12.38 -1.44 9.40
CA TYR A 347 13.10 -0.72 8.36
C TYR A 347 13.15 0.79 8.64
N GLU A 348 11.98 1.44 8.74
CA GLU A 348 11.85 2.88 8.80
C GLU A 348 12.38 3.48 10.12
N GLN A 349 12.16 2.82 11.25
CA GLN A 349 12.52 3.36 12.57
C GLN A 349 13.87 2.89 13.08
N VAL A 350 14.41 1.75 12.58
CA VAL A 350 15.68 1.20 13.06
C VAL A 350 16.74 1.20 11.97
N LEU A 351 16.52 0.49 10.85
CA LEU A 351 17.57 0.29 9.84
C LEU A 351 17.88 1.56 9.04
N LEU A 352 16.89 2.36 8.68
CA LEU A 352 17.04 3.60 7.94
C LEU A 352 17.85 4.66 8.71
N PRO A 353 17.56 4.98 10.00
CA PRO A 353 18.40 5.87 10.80
C PRO A 353 19.84 5.38 10.97
N MET A 354 20.04 4.04 11.00
CA MET A 354 21.36 3.41 11.12
C MET A 354 22.13 3.33 9.80
N LYS A 355 21.55 3.80 8.67
CA LYS A 355 22.12 3.68 7.32
C LYS A 355 22.41 2.22 6.92
N LYS A 356 21.54 1.31 7.35
CA LYS A 356 21.62 -0.14 7.08
C LYS A 356 20.61 -0.60 6.04
N GLU A 357 20.22 0.26 5.10
CA GLU A 357 19.21 -0.03 4.05
C GLU A 357 19.59 -1.23 3.19
N LYS A 358 20.87 -1.53 3.02
CA LYS A 358 21.35 -2.70 2.26
C LYS A 358 20.80 -4.02 2.80
N TYR A 359 20.73 -4.16 4.12
CA TYR A 359 20.19 -5.39 4.74
C TYR A 359 18.71 -5.56 4.44
N TYR A 360 17.95 -4.45 4.45
CA TYR A 360 16.54 -4.47 4.05
C TYR A 360 16.37 -4.91 2.60
N LEU A 361 17.18 -4.37 1.68
CA LEU A 361 17.15 -4.76 0.27
C LEU A 361 17.45 -6.26 0.06
N TYR A 362 18.46 -6.80 0.76
CA TYR A 362 18.72 -8.25 0.70
C TYR A 362 17.57 -9.08 1.25
N THR A 363 16.93 -8.61 2.32
CA THR A 363 15.76 -9.29 2.89
C THR A 363 14.56 -9.24 1.95
N LEU A 364 14.31 -8.11 1.28
CA LEU A 364 13.26 -8.00 0.27
C LEU A 364 13.52 -8.89 -0.95
N LEU A 365 14.77 -8.96 -1.41
CA LEU A 365 15.15 -9.86 -2.51
C LEU A 365 14.90 -11.33 -2.13
N LEU A 366 15.32 -11.73 -0.93
CA LEU A 366 15.03 -13.06 -0.39
C LEU A 366 13.51 -13.30 -0.34
N GLY A 367 12.75 -12.35 0.19
CA GLY A 367 11.29 -12.39 0.24
C GLY A 367 10.66 -12.54 -1.14
N ALA A 368 11.09 -11.75 -2.12
CA ALA A 368 10.57 -11.84 -3.49
C ALA A 368 10.83 -13.24 -4.10
N VAL A 369 12.03 -13.79 -3.96
CA VAL A 369 12.36 -15.14 -4.46
C VAL A 369 11.52 -16.21 -3.78
N LEU A 370 11.38 -16.14 -2.44
CA LEU A 370 10.59 -17.10 -1.68
C LEU A 370 9.09 -16.97 -1.99
N ASN A 371 8.58 -15.75 -2.14
CA ASN A 371 7.18 -15.50 -2.51
C ASN A 371 6.88 -16.04 -3.90
N ILE A 372 7.72 -15.77 -4.91
CA ILE A 372 7.54 -16.29 -6.27
C ILE A 372 7.55 -17.84 -6.26
N GLY A 373 8.58 -18.43 -5.69
CA GLY A 373 8.71 -19.91 -5.64
C GLY A 373 7.58 -20.55 -4.83
N GLY A 374 7.27 -19.98 -3.67
CA GLY A 374 6.19 -20.46 -2.80
C GLY A 374 4.81 -20.33 -3.44
N SER A 375 4.51 -19.19 -4.09
CA SER A 375 3.25 -18.96 -4.79
C SER A 375 3.04 -19.91 -5.96
N ILE A 376 4.08 -20.19 -6.73
CA ILE A 376 4.01 -21.19 -7.82
C ILE A 376 3.81 -22.60 -7.23
N TYR A 377 4.59 -22.97 -6.22
CA TYR A 377 4.56 -24.32 -5.65
C TYR A 377 3.25 -24.60 -4.90
N LEU A 378 2.91 -23.80 -3.90
CA LEU A 378 1.69 -23.97 -3.10
C LEU A 378 0.44 -23.66 -3.92
N GLY A 379 0.48 -22.67 -4.81
CA GLY A 379 -0.61 -22.36 -5.72
C GLY A 379 -0.99 -23.54 -6.61
N ASN A 380 -0.01 -24.28 -7.17
CA ASN A 380 -0.28 -25.50 -7.95
C ASN A 380 -0.82 -26.63 -7.07
N ILE A 381 -0.25 -26.89 -5.89
CA ILE A 381 -0.76 -27.91 -4.97
C ILE A 381 -2.23 -27.66 -4.62
N PHE A 382 -2.58 -26.45 -4.22
CA PHE A 382 -3.96 -26.10 -3.84
C PHE A 382 -4.91 -26.05 -5.05
N LYS A 383 -4.39 -25.76 -6.24
CA LYS A 383 -5.14 -25.90 -7.49
C LYS A 383 -5.52 -27.34 -7.77
N GLU A 384 -4.59 -28.28 -7.62
CA GLU A 384 -4.85 -29.72 -7.85
C GLU A 384 -5.74 -30.31 -6.75
N TYR A 385 -5.53 -29.93 -5.48
CA TYR A 385 -6.24 -30.51 -4.35
C TYR A 385 -7.67 -29.96 -4.17
N ASN A 386 -7.85 -28.63 -4.21
CA ASN A 386 -9.12 -27.95 -3.91
C ASN A 386 -9.64 -27.08 -5.05
N ASN A 387 -8.98 -27.06 -6.20
CA ASN A 387 -9.24 -26.11 -7.29
C ASN A 387 -9.20 -24.64 -6.85
N ASN A 388 -8.45 -24.32 -5.77
CA ASN A 388 -8.36 -22.99 -5.19
C ASN A 388 -6.89 -22.55 -5.01
N PRO A 389 -6.23 -22.11 -6.10
CA PRO A 389 -4.84 -21.65 -6.04
C PRO A 389 -4.64 -20.40 -5.16
N ALA A 390 -5.68 -19.58 -4.93
CA ALA A 390 -5.56 -18.37 -4.13
C ALA A 390 -5.23 -18.66 -2.67
N ILE A 391 -5.74 -19.77 -2.10
CA ILE A 391 -5.37 -20.21 -0.74
C ILE A 391 -3.88 -20.55 -0.69
N GLY A 392 -3.38 -21.30 -1.67
CA GLY A 392 -1.96 -21.66 -1.74
C GLY A 392 -1.06 -20.43 -1.84
N VAL A 393 -1.42 -19.48 -2.69
CA VAL A 393 -0.71 -18.21 -2.84
C VAL A 393 -0.76 -17.38 -1.54
N ALA A 394 -1.93 -17.29 -0.88
CA ALA A 394 -2.06 -16.58 0.40
C ALA A 394 -1.18 -17.18 1.51
N ILE A 395 -1.10 -18.53 1.58
CA ILE A 395 -0.22 -19.21 2.52
C ILE A 395 1.25 -18.94 2.20
N ALA A 396 1.64 -18.96 0.91
CA ALA A 396 2.99 -18.63 0.48
C ALA A 396 3.40 -17.22 0.90
N THR A 397 2.52 -16.25 0.68
CA THR A 397 2.73 -14.84 1.07
C THR A 397 2.87 -14.70 2.59
N MET A 398 1.95 -15.32 3.36
CA MET A 398 2.02 -15.31 4.84
C MET A 398 3.34 -15.91 5.35
N LEU A 399 3.77 -17.05 4.82
CA LEU A 399 5.02 -17.70 5.24
C LEU A 399 6.23 -16.84 4.86
N THR A 400 6.22 -16.25 3.68
CA THR A 400 7.29 -15.35 3.22
C THR A 400 7.41 -14.13 4.13
N ASP A 401 6.30 -13.50 4.49
CA ASP A 401 6.27 -12.34 5.39
C ASP A 401 6.82 -12.67 6.77
N ILE A 402 6.50 -13.85 7.29
CA ILE A 402 7.04 -14.33 8.57
C ILE A 402 8.57 -14.50 8.46
N ILE A 403 9.07 -15.09 7.38
CA ILE A 403 10.52 -15.29 7.16
C ILE A 403 11.23 -13.92 7.03
N VAL A 404 10.65 -12.99 6.28
CA VAL A 404 11.14 -11.62 6.13
C VAL A 404 11.20 -10.92 7.49
N LEU A 405 10.15 -10.99 8.28
CA LEU A 405 10.10 -10.41 9.63
C LEU A 405 11.18 -11.02 10.55
N ILE A 406 11.31 -12.35 10.58
CA ILE A 406 12.33 -13.04 11.37
C ILE A 406 13.74 -12.56 10.96
N ASN A 407 14.01 -12.49 9.66
CA ASN A 407 15.29 -12.01 9.16
C ASN A 407 15.59 -10.58 9.61
N LEU A 408 14.61 -9.67 9.51
CA LEU A 408 14.74 -8.29 9.97
C LEU A 408 14.94 -8.19 11.49
N ILE A 409 14.24 -9.03 12.27
CA ILE A 409 14.45 -9.11 13.73
C ILE A 409 15.90 -9.55 14.04
N VAL A 410 16.45 -10.52 13.32
CA VAL A 410 17.83 -10.99 13.51
C VAL A 410 18.83 -9.88 13.17
N VAL A 411 18.61 -9.17 12.05
CA VAL A 411 19.47 -8.05 11.63
C VAL A 411 19.46 -6.90 12.63
N ALA A 412 18.29 -6.59 13.21
CA ALA A 412 18.09 -5.48 14.15
C ALA A 412 17.96 -5.93 15.62
N LYS A 413 18.44 -7.15 15.96
CA LYS A 413 18.18 -7.83 17.25
C LYS A 413 18.46 -6.99 18.49
N GLU A 414 19.49 -6.17 18.46
CA GLU A 414 19.92 -5.32 19.60
C GLU A 414 18.80 -4.37 20.07
N TYR A 415 18.00 -3.87 19.12
CA TYR A 415 16.96 -2.86 19.36
C TYR A 415 15.56 -3.48 19.41
N VAL A 416 15.33 -4.51 18.59
CA VAL A 416 13.97 -5.04 18.32
C VAL A 416 13.57 -6.10 19.32
N ILE A 417 14.47 -7.02 19.74
CA ILE A 417 14.10 -8.13 20.62
C ILE A 417 13.52 -7.61 21.95
N LYS A 418 14.20 -6.67 22.60
CA LYS A 418 13.74 -6.08 23.87
C LYS A 418 12.48 -5.23 23.70
N ALA A 419 12.26 -4.67 22.52
CA ALA A 419 11.08 -3.87 22.22
C ALA A 419 9.85 -4.72 21.96
N LEU A 420 10.00 -5.87 21.29
CA LEU A 420 8.90 -6.79 20.98
C LEU A 420 8.60 -7.77 22.10
N PHE A 421 9.64 -8.40 22.67
CA PHE A 421 9.47 -9.46 23.69
C PHE A 421 9.59 -8.89 25.09
N ASN A 422 8.51 -8.32 25.60
CA ASN A 422 8.45 -7.76 26.95
C ASN A 422 7.09 -8.04 27.61
N LYS A 423 7.00 -7.82 28.94
CA LYS A 423 5.76 -8.05 29.70
C LYS A 423 4.56 -7.25 29.17
N ASN A 424 4.81 -6.09 28.55
CA ASN A 424 3.75 -5.27 27.99
C ASN A 424 3.13 -5.91 26.74
N THR A 425 3.96 -6.50 25.88
CA THR A 425 3.51 -7.26 24.71
C THR A 425 2.59 -8.43 25.12
N LEU A 426 2.94 -9.14 26.20
CA LEU A 426 2.08 -10.22 26.70
C LEU A 426 0.69 -9.71 27.13
N LYS A 427 0.61 -8.53 27.76
CA LYS A 427 -0.67 -7.91 28.13
C LYS A 427 -1.52 -7.57 26.89
N LEU A 428 -0.88 -7.05 25.82
CA LEU A 428 -1.56 -6.77 24.55
C LEU A 428 -2.13 -8.05 23.93
N VAL A 429 -1.37 -9.16 23.95
CA VAL A 429 -1.83 -10.46 23.46
C VAL A 429 -3.03 -10.97 24.29
N VAL A 430 -2.97 -10.89 25.62
CA VAL A 430 -4.10 -11.28 26.49
C VAL A 430 -5.33 -10.42 26.20
N GLY A 431 -5.16 -9.11 26.04
CA GLY A 431 -6.25 -8.22 25.61
C GLY A 431 -6.84 -8.63 24.26
N GLY A 432 -5.98 -9.00 23.30
CA GLY A 432 -6.40 -9.50 21.98
C GLY A 432 -7.21 -10.80 22.06
N ILE A 433 -6.86 -11.71 22.96
CA ILE A 433 -7.66 -12.94 23.21
C ILE A 433 -9.05 -12.57 23.72
N CYS A 434 -9.16 -11.58 24.61
CA CYS A 434 -10.48 -11.09 25.07
C CYS A 434 -11.31 -10.53 23.89
N VAL A 435 -10.67 -9.78 22.98
CA VAL A 435 -11.33 -9.27 21.78
C VAL A 435 -11.75 -10.42 20.86
N LEU A 436 -10.90 -11.43 20.68
CA LEU A 436 -11.22 -12.59 19.84
C LEU A 436 -12.46 -13.33 20.37
N ILE A 437 -12.53 -13.60 21.68
CA ILE A 437 -13.69 -14.23 22.31
C ILE A 437 -14.94 -13.37 22.11
N THR A 438 -14.84 -12.06 22.36
CA THR A 438 -15.95 -11.14 22.19
C THR A 438 -16.43 -11.09 20.74
N SER A 439 -15.49 -11.02 19.79
CA SER A 439 -15.79 -11.01 18.37
C SER A 439 -16.45 -12.32 17.93
N PHE A 440 -15.99 -13.47 18.44
CA PHE A 440 -16.62 -14.76 18.19
C PHE A 440 -18.07 -14.79 18.69
N LEU A 441 -18.32 -14.33 19.92
CA LEU A 441 -19.68 -14.30 20.48
C LEU A 441 -20.62 -13.42 19.63
N ILE A 442 -20.17 -12.24 19.21
CA ILE A 442 -20.98 -11.34 18.39
C ILE A 442 -21.17 -11.90 16.98
N ALA A 443 -20.13 -12.50 16.39
CA ALA A 443 -20.19 -13.01 15.02
C ALA A 443 -21.11 -14.23 14.90
N TYR A 444 -21.08 -15.17 15.86
CA TYR A 444 -21.69 -16.48 15.73
C TYR A 444 -22.87 -16.75 16.70
N VAL A 445 -22.89 -16.10 17.87
CA VAL A 445 -23.93 -16.35 18.89
C VAL A 445 -25.08 -15.35 18.82
N ILE A 446 -24.76 -14.06 18.52
CA ILE A 446 -25.79 -13.01 18.47
C ILE A 446 -26.41 -12.97 17.05
N PRO A 447 -27.75 -13.15 16.92
CA PRO A 447 -28.43 -13.26 15.63
C PRO A 447 -28.66 -11.87 14.98
N ILE A 448 -27.59 -11.17 14.59
CA ILE A 448 -27.65 -9.90 13.87
C ILE A 448 -27.60 -10.20 12.36
N LYS A 449 -28.64 -9.83 11.62
CA LYS A 449 -28.75 -10.07 10.17
C LYS A 449 -27.94 -9.08 9.33
N ASN A 450 -27.75 -7.84 9.82
CA ASN A 450 -27.09 -6.80 9.06
C ASN A 450 -25.58 -6.81 9.33
N ASP A 451 -24.78 -7.08 8.29
CA ASP A 451 -23.31 -7.19 8.40
C ASP A 451 -22.65 -5.89 8.88
N ILE A 452 -23.13 -4.72 8.43
CA ILE A 452 -22.61 -3.42 8.85
C ILE A 452 -22.81 -3.22 10.35
N VAL A 453 -24.03 -3.49 10.83
CA VAL A 453 -24.37 -3.37 12.26
C VAL A 453 -23.53 -4.35 13.08
N LYS A 454 -23.36 -5.59 12.59
CA LYS A 454 -22.53 -6.60 13.24
C LYS A 454 -21.07 -6.16 13.35
N ILE A 455 -20.48 -5.61 12.30
CA ILE A 455 -19.11 -5.09 12.30
C ILE A 455 -18.98 -3.90 13.27
N ILE A 456 -19.88 -2.92 13.19
CA ILE A 456 -19.82 -1.74 14.07
C ILE A 456 -19.95 -2.16 15.54
N LEU A 457 -20.89 -3.03 15.85
CA LEU A 457 -21.06 -3.55 17.22
C LEU A 457 -19.80 -4.27 17.71
N THR A 458 -19.22 -5.15 16.89
CA THR A 458 -17.99 -5.88 17.24
C THR A 458 -16.83 -4.94 17.48
N VAL A 459 -16.65 -3.93 16.63
CA VAL A 459 -15.57 -2.94 16.78
C VAL A 459 -15.78 -2.11 18.05
N CYS A 460 -17.00 -1.62 18.30
CA CYS A 460 -17.29 -0.80 19.50
C CYS A 460 -17.14 -1.62 20.80
N VAL A 461 -17.77 -2.78 20.88
CA VAL A 461 -17.70 -3.63 22.07
C VAL A 461 -16.29 -4.20 22.24
N GLY A 462 -15.66 -4.65 21.15
CA GLY A 462 -14.28 -5.14 21.16
C GLY A 462 -13.30 -4.08 21.64
N ALA A 463 -13.43 -2.82 21.19
CA ALA A 463 -12.59 -1.71 21.65
C ALA A 463 -12.77 -1.46 23.16
N VAL A 464 -14.01 -1.47 23.67
CA VAL A 464 -14.29 -1.31 25.12
C VAL A 464 -13.67 -2.46 25.91
N VAL A 465 -13.91 -3.71 25.50
CA VAL A 465 -13.34 -4.90 26.15
C VAL A 465 -11.81 -4.85 26.14
N TYR A 466 -11.21 -4.44 25.00
CA TYR A 466 -9.76 -4.31 24.88
C TYR A 466 -9.20 -3.29 25.86
N ILE A 467 -9.75 -2.07 25.86
CA ILE A 467 -9.29 -0.99 26.75
C ILE A 467 -9.47 -1.38 28.22
N VAL A 468 -10.60 -1.98 28.58
CA VAL A 468 -10.86 -2.43 29.97
C VAL A 468 -9.87 -3.53 30.37
N SER A 469 -9.66 -4.54 29.53
CA SER A 469 -8.69 -5.62 29.82
C SER A 469 -7.27 -5.08 30.00
N LEU A 470 -6.84 -4.16 29.14
CA LEU A 470 -5.52 -3.53 29.25
C LEU A 470 -5.39 -2.60 30.47
N ALA A 471 -6.46 -1.92 30.87
CA ALA A 471 -6.50 -1.11 32.09
C ALA A 471 -6.33 -1.99 33.33
N LEU A 472 -7.03 -3.14 33.40
CA LEU A 472 -6.92 -4.12 34.48
C LEU A 472 -5.51 -4.73 34.56
N LEU A 473 -4.91 -5.02 33.42
CA LEU A 473 -3.54 -5.54 33.31
C LEU A 473 -2.47 -4.46 33.52
N LYS A 474 -2.86 -3.19 33.70
CA LYS A 474 -1.95 -2.03 33.83
C LYS A 474 -0.96 -1.97 32.65
N GLU A 475 -1.48 -2.02 31.41
CA GLU A 475 -0.69 -1.88 30.22
C GLU A 475 -0.13 -0.45 30.10
N ASP A 476 1.11 -0.31 29.61
CA ASP A 476 1.88 0.93 29.69
C ASP A 476 1.19 2.13 29.00
N LEU A 477 0.60 1.94 27.81
CA LEU A 477 -0.06 3.02 27.04
C LEU A 477 -1.35 3.46 27.75
N VAL A 478 -2.23 2.51 28.03
CA VAL A 478 -3.54 2.78 28.63
C VAL A 478 -3.38 3.32 30.06
N TYR A 479 -2.49 2.71 30.86
CA TYR A 479 -2.26 3.15 32.24
C TYR A 479 -1.65 4.55 32.33
N SER A 480 -0.75 4.90 31.41
CA SER A 480 -0.18 6.26 31.35
C SER A 480 -1.23 7.34 31.03
N PHE A 481 -2.22 7.00 30.22
CA PHE A 481 -3.34 7.90 29.89
C PHE A 481 -4.25 8.12 31.09
N ILE A 482 -4.61 7.06 31.82
CA ILE A 482 -5.46 7.14 33.01
C ILE A 482 -4.77 7.96 34.11
N ARG A 483 -3.47 7.75 34.32
CA ARG A 483 -2.70 8.45 35.36
C ARG A 483 -2.50 9.94 35.07
N LYS A 484 -2.37 10.35 33.79
CA LYS A 484 -2.30 11.76 33.39
C LYS A 484 -3.60 12.52 33.62
N LYS A 485 -4.75 11.83 33.60
CA LYS A 485 -6.07 12.46 33.81
C LYS A 485 -6.36 12.68 35.32
N ASN A 486 -5.62 12.02 36.19
CA ASN A 486 -5.76 12.11 37.66
C ASN A 486 -4.70 13.05 38.31
N LYS A 487 -3.92 13.75 37.49
CA LYS A 487 -3.05 14.85 37.88
C LYS A 487 -3.53 16.16 37.19
#